data_de88b170ce5da7ec86579740d96638e8
#
_entry.id   de88b170ce5da7ec86579740d96638e8
#
_cell.length_a   1.000
_cell.length_b   1.000
_cell.length_c   1.000
_cell.angle_alpha   90.00
_cell.angle_beta   90.00
_cell.angle_gamma   90.00
#
_symmetry.space_group_name_H-M   'P 1'
#
loop_
_entity.id
_entity.type
_entity.pdbx_description
1 polymer ?
#
loop_
_entity_poly.entity_id
_entity_poly.type
_entity_poly.pdbx_seq_one_letter_code
_entity_poly.pdbx_strand_id
1 'polypeptide(L)'
;MSILLGSHIFSNQCVLEIVQGDLTQEAVDAIVSPANAHLMHGGGVAAAIVLSGGRVIQEESDQWIRTNGPVPHDRPAYTSCGRLPCKYVIHAVGPIWGEGEEDQKLASAIIGSLKLAEDLNLNSIAFPAISTGIFGFPKDRAARLFFETIAAYFKQHKTTTIQLVRITLYDQPTLIAFIDAFLTWKYGV
;
A
#
# COMPACT_ATOMS: atom_id res chain seq x y z
N MET A 1 12.86 5.35 -12.50
CA MET A 1 11.75 6.06 -13.15
C MET A 1 10.64 5.03 -13.35
N SER A 2 9.44 5.30 -12.83
CA SER A 2 8.30 4.38 -12.94
C SER A 2 7.62 4.54 -14.29
N ILE A 3 7.13 3.42 -14.87
CA ILE A 3 6.42 3.38 -16.15
C ILE A 3 4.92 3.30 -15.86
N LEU A 4 4.14 4.28 -16.33
CA LEU A 4 2.69 4.27 -16.22
C LEU A 4 2.09 3.22 -17.16
N LEU A 5 1.26 2.32 -16.63
CA LEU A 5 0.63 1.21 -17.36
C LEU A 5 -0.88 1.35 -17.45
N GLY A 6 -1.51 2.02 -16.51
CA GLY A 6 -2.94 2.23 -16.48
C GLY A 6 -3.34 3.33 -15.51
N SER A 7 -4.47 3.98 -15.78
CA SER A 7 -5.02 5.00 -14.89
C SER A 7 -6.54 5.02 -14.92
N HIS A 8 -7.13 5.50 -13.82
CA HIS A 8 -8.56 5.74 -13.68
C HIS A 8 -8.76 7.01 -12.83
N ILE A 9 -9.78 7.81 -13.18
CA ILE A 9 -10.16 9.01 -12.42
C ILE A 9 -11.52 8.74 -11.78
N PHE A 10 -11.56 8.79 -10.46
CA PHE A 10 -12.81 8.65 -9.69
C PHE A 10 -13.67 9.92 -9.77
N SER A 11 -14.94 9.82 -9.41
CA SER A 11 -15.88 10.96 -9.43
C SER A 11 -15.49 12.12 -8.53
N ASN A 12 -14.69 11.87 -7.48
CA ASN A 12 -14.11 12.87 -6.58
C ASN A 12 -12.78 13.47 -7.09
N GLN A 13 -12.42 13.21 -8.35
CA GLN A 13 -11.19 13.64 -9.02
C GLN A 13 -9.89 12.99 -8.52
N CYS A 14 -9.94 12.04 -7.57
CA CYS A 14 -8.77 11.25 -7.22
C CYS A 14 -8.34 10.37 -8.41
N VAL A 15 -7.04 10.33 -8.69
CA VAL A 15 -6.45 9.52 -9.75
C VAL A 15 -5.89 8.24 -9.17
N LEU A 16 -6.25 7.09 -9.74
CA LEU A 16 -5.60 5.81 -9.50
C LEU A 16 -4.65 5.52 -10.66
N GLU A 17 -3.39 5.24 -10.34
CA GLU A 17 -2.36 4.84 -11.32
C GLU A 17 -1.80 3.46 -10.99
N ILE A 18 -1.51 2.69 -12.04
CA ILE A 18 -0.74 1.46 -11.95
C ILE A 18 0.58 1.71 -12.67
N VAL A 19 1.67 1.50 -11.96
CA VAL A 19 3.01 1.72 -12.51
C VAL A 19 3.91 0.51 -12.29
N GLN A 20 4.80 0.26 -13.24
CA GLN A 20 5.94 -0.61 -13.04
C GLN A 20 7.10 0.23 -12.50
N GLY A 21 7.61 -0.12 -11.32
CA GLY A 21 8.68 0.66 -10.72
C GLY A 21 9.16 0.14 -9.38
N ASP A 22 10.07 0.88 -8.79
CA ASP A 22 10.58 0.66 -7.44
C ASP A 22 9.87 1.61 -6.46
N LEU A 23 9.16 1.04 -5.50
CA LEU A 23 8.40 1.80 -4.50
C LEU A 23 9.29 2.77 -3.71
N THR A 24 10.56 2.43 -3.50
CA THR A 24 11.53 3.29 -2.79
C THR A 24 11.93 4.55 -3.56
N GLN A 25 11.59 4.63 -4.84
CA GLN A 25 11.87 5.77 -5.72
C GLN A 25 10.62 6.62 -6.00
N GLU A 26 9.47 6.28 -5.40
CA GLU A 26 8.23 7.01 -5.63
C GLU A 26 8.23 8.37 -4.91
N ALA A 27 8.13 9.43 -5.69
CA ALA A 27 8.00 10.80 -5.19
C ALA A 27 6.53 11.13 -4.89
N VAL A 28 6.03 10.61 -3.77
CA VAL A 28 4.66 10.78 -3.26
C VAL A 28 4.71 11.21 -1.79
N ASP A 29 3.58 11.65 -1.22
CA ASP A 29 3.57 12.04 0.19
C ASP A 29 3.79 10.85 1.13
N ALA A 30 3.22 9.68 0.83
CA ALA A 30 3.48 8.47 1.59
C ALA A 30 3.65 7.24 0.69
N ILE A 31 4.54 6.34 1.09
CA ILE A 31 4.61 4.98 0.57
C ILE A 31 4.10 4.00 1.62
N VAL A 32 3.49 2.89 1.18
CA VAL A 32 3.00 1.84 2.07
C VAL A 32 4.02 0.71 2.15
N SER A 33 4.46 0.39 3.36
CA SER A 33 5.29 -0.77 3.64
C SER A 33 4.41 -1.97 4.00
N PRO A 34 4.53 -3.11 3.30
CA PRO A 34 3.85 -4.35 3.67
C PRO A 34 4.54 -4.94 4.91
N ALA A 35 4.00 -4.63 6.08
CA ALA A 35 4.59 -4.94 7.38
C ALA A 35 4.02 -6.22 8.02
N ASN A 36 4.73 -6.74 9.01
CA ASN A 36 4.17 -7.64 10.00
C ASN A 36 3.72 -6.84 11.25
N ALA A 37 2.92 -7.47 12.12
CA ALA A 37 2.34 -6.82 13.29
C ALA A 37 3.38 -6.24 14.28
N HIS A 38 4.61 -6.73 14.26
CA HIS A 38 5.70 -6.27 15.14
C HIS A 38 6.66 -5.28 14.47
N LEU A 39 6.36 -4.86 13.22
CA LEU A 39 7.16 -3.91 12.44
C LEU A 39 8.64 -4.32 12.29
N MET A 40 8.89 -5.63 12.19
CA MET A 40 10.23 -6.17 11.91
C MET A 40 10.44 -6.23 10.40
N HIS A 41 11.28 -5.34 9.87
CA HIS A 41 11.49 -5.15 8.43
C HIS A 41 12.60 -6.05 7.88
N GLY A 42 12.46 -7.37 8.09
CA GLY A 42 13.51 -8.36 7.82
C GLY A 42 13.60 -8.86 6.38
N GLY A 43 12.63 -8.55 5.49
CA GLY A 43 12.63 -9.09 4.13
C GLY A 43 11.72 -8.34 3.15
N GLY A 44 11.84 -8.67 1.86
CA GLY A 44 10.99 -8.13 0.80
C GLY A 44 11.02 -6.61 0.69
N VAL A 45 9.87 -6.03 0.37
CA VAL A 45 9.70 -4.57 0.20
C VAL A 45 9.97 -3.81 1.49
N ALA A 46 9.59 -4.35 2.66
CA ALA A 46 9.86 -3.71 3.95
C ALA A 46 11.36 -3.54 4.22
N ALA A 47 12.16 -4.56 3.93
CA ALA A 47 13.62 -4.47 4.05
C ALA A 47 14.22 -3.48 3.04
N ALA A 48 13.73 -3.45 1.80
CA ALA A 48 14.18 -2.49 0.78
C ALA A 48 13.93 -1.04 1.22
N ILE A 49 12.76 -0.78 1.84
CA ILE A 49 12.41 0.54 2.39
C ILE A 49 13.41 0.97 3.47
N VAL A 50 13.74 0.09 4.44
CA VAL A 50 14.70 0.41 5.50
C VAL A 50 16.11 0.56 4.96
N LEU A 51 16.53 -0.27 4.01
CA LEU A 51 17.86 -0.15 3.37
C LEU A 51 18.02 1.19 2.65
N SER A 52 17.01 1.61 1.89
CA SER A 52 17.04 2.87 1.14
C SER A 52 16.80 4.09 2.02
N GLY A 53 15.81 4.04 2.92
CA GLY A 53 15.42 5.14 3.79
C GLY A 53 16.36 5.34 4.98
N GLY A 54 16.94 4.26 5.46
CA GLY A 54 17.87 4.28 6.60
C GLY A 54 17.28 3.67 7.86
N ARG A 55 18.17 3.43 8.82
CA ARG A 55 17.87 2.75 10.08
C ARG A 55 16.83 3.48 10.93
N VAL A 56 16.67 4.78 10.76
CA VAL A 56 15.68 5.60 11.47
C VAL A 56 14.27 5.03 11.35
N ILE A 57 13.92 4.45 10.19
CA ILE A 57 12.61 3.83 9.98
C ILE A 57 12.39 2.63 10.93
N GLN A 58 13.41 1.78 11.12
CA GLN A 58 13.32 0.68 12.08
C GLN A 58 13.30 1.18 13.54
N GLU A 59 14.10 2.19 13.86
CA GLU A 59 14.16 2.77 15.21
C GLU A 59 12.82 3.41 15.62
N GLU A 60 12.18 4.14 14.71
CA GLU A 60 10.83 4.68 14.90
C GLU A 60 9.76 3.58 14.99
N SER A 61 9.88 2.51 14.18
CA SER A 61 9.03 1.33 14.26
C SER A 61 9.12 0.62 15.60
N ASP A 62 10.34 0.43 16.11
CA ASP A 62 10.58 -0.16 17.43
C ASP A 62 9.98 0.71 18.55
N GLN A 63 10.09 2.04 18.42
CA GLN A 63 9.47 2.97 19.35
C GLN A 63 7.94 2.91 19.29
N TRP A 64 7.36 2.81 18.09
CA TRP A 64 5.92 2.62 17.91
C TRP A 64 5.43 1.37 18.66
N ILE A 65 6.08 0.22 18.46
CA ILE A 65 5.71 -1.04 19.10
C ILE A 65 5.83 -0.97 20.63
N ARG A 66 6.88 -0.33 21.16
CA ARG A 66 7.02 -0.14 22.63
C ARG A 66 5.87 0.67 23.23
N THR A 67 5.35 1.64 22.48
CA THR A 67 4.31 2.55 22.97
C THR A 67 2.89 2.02 22.75
N ASN A 68 2.64 1.40 21.59
CA ASN A 68 1.28 1.07 21.12
C ASN A 68 1.00 -0.44 21.07
N GLY A 69 2.04 -1.28 21.15
CA GLY A 69 1.90 -2.72 20.93
C GLY A 69 1.82 -3.12 19.45
N PRO A 70 1.44 -4.38 19.16
CA PRO A 70 1.34 -4.90 17.80
C PRO A 70 0.34 -4.12 16.95
N VAL A 71 0.69 -3.92 15.67
CA VAL A 71 -0.13 -3.19 14.70
C VAL A 71 -1.25 -4.08 14.15
N PRO A 72 -2.54 -3.69 14.28
CA PRO A 72 -3.65 -4.43 13.70
C PRO A 72 -3.82 -4.11 12.21
N HIS A 73 -4.62 -4.93 11.49
CA HIS A 73 -4.84 -4.76 10.05
C HIS A 73 -5.51 -3.44 9.67
N ASP A 74 -6.43 -2.94 10.49
CA ASP A 74 -7.27 -1.78 10.21
C ASP A 74 -6.69 -0.43 10.65
N ARG A 75 -5.60 -0.45 11.44
CA ARG A 75 -4.96 0.76 11.99
C ARG A 75 -3.45 0.70 11.80
N PRO A 76 -2.95 1.01 10.61
CA PRO A 76 -1.52 0.98 10.30
C PRO A 76 -0.74 1.98 11.14
N ALA A 77 0.52 1.65 11.41
CA ALA A 77 1.48 2.56 12.00
C ALA A 77 2.10 3.47 10.92
N TYR A 78 2.80 4.53 11.33
CA TYR A 78 3.59 5.32 10.40
C TYR A 78 4.90 5.78 11.04
N THR A 79 5.88 6.02 10.18
CA THR A 79 7.20 6.57 10.53
C THR A 79 7.59 7.67 9.54
N SER A 80 8.68 8.37 9.84
CA SER A 80 9.32 9.20 8.83
C SER A 80 9.88 8.35 7.68
N CYS A 81 10.13 8.99 6.53
CA CYS A 81 10.72 8.32 5.36
C CYS A 81 12.25 8.20 5.40
N GLY A 82 12.92 8.80 6.38
CA GLY A 82 14.37 8.89 6.35
C GLY A 82 14.88 9.58 5.08
N ARG A 83 15.64 8.87 4.25
CA ARG A 83 16.20 9.42 2.99
C ARG A 83 15.32 9.18 1.74
N LEU A 84 14.17 8.52 1.88
CA LEU A 84 13.27 8.27 0.74
C LEU A 84 12.58 9.56 0.28
N PRO A 85 12.18 9.66 -1.00
CA PRO A 85 11.56 10.86 -1.57
C PRO A 85 10.05 10.97 -1.21
N CYS A 86 9.71 10.75 0.06
CA CYS A 86 8.35 10.85 0.61
C CYS A 86 8.37 11.55 1.96
N LYS A 87 7.22 11.80 2.57
CA LYS A 87 7.09 12.36 3.92
C LYS A 87 6.98 11.26 4.97
N TYR A 88 6.20 10.20 4.68
CA TYR A 88 5.89 9.13 5.61
C TYR A 88 5.98 7.75 4.96
N VAL A 89 6.34 6.75 5.78
CA VAL A 89 6.12 5.34 5.50
C VAL A 89 4.92 4.88 6.33
N ILE A 90 3.87 4.41 5.68
CA ILE A 90 2.69 3.81 6.32
C ILE A 90 2.90 2.30 6.37
N HIS A 91 2.97 1.73 7.57
CA HIS A 91 3.22 0.30 7.79
C HIS A 91 1.90 -0.44 7.90
N ALA A 92 1.46 -1.04 6.79
CA ALA A 92 0.21 -1.77 6.68
C ALA A 92 0.41 -3.27 6.88
N VAL A 93 -0.28 -3.84 7.85
CA VAL A 93 -0.23 -5.27 8.15
C VAL A 93 -1.29 -5.99 7.33
N GLY A 94 -0.87 -6.60 6.24
CA GLY A 94 -1.73 -7.50 5.46
C GLY A 94 -1.78 -8.91 6.06
N PRO A 95 -2.71 -9.78 5.60
CA PRO A 95 -2.84 -11.15 6.08
C PRO A 95 -1.72 -12.06 5.55
N ILE A 96 -1.46 -13.12 6.31
CA ILE A 96 -0.74 -14.31 5.84
C ILE A 96 -1.77 -15.25 5.22
N TRP A 97 -1.49 -15.78 4.03
CA TRP A 97 -2.40 -16.69 3.35
C TRP A 97 -2.59 -17.99 4.16
N GLY A 98 -3.86 -18.37 4.39
CA GLY A 98 -4.23 -19.57 5.17
C GLY A 98 -4.56 -19.28 6.64
N GLU A 99 -4.48 -18.04 7.13
CA GLU A 99 -4.82 -17.71 8.53
C GLU A 99 -6.30 -17.36 8.75
N GLY A 100 -7.10 -17.30 7.66
CA GLY A 100 -8.54 -17.00 7.70
C GLY A 100 -8.87 -15.51 7.61
N GLU A 101 -10.03 -15.21 7.01
CA GLU A 101 -10.54 -13.85 6.79
C GLU A 101 -9.60 -12.95 5.95
N GLU A 102 -8.80 -13.57 5.08
CA GLU A 102 -7.70 -12.89 4.39
C GLU A 102 -8.18 -11.73 3.51
N ASP A 103 -9.31 -11.89 2.80
CA ASP A 103 -9.87 -10.82 1.96
C ASP A 103 -10.24 -9.60 2.80
N GLN A 104 -10.89 -9.85 3.94
CA GLN A 104 -11.32 -8.79 4.85
C GLN A 104 -10.13 -8.08 5.50
N LYS A 105 -9.11 -8.84 5.91
CA LYS A 105 -7.87 -8.31 6.48
C LYS A 105 -7.10 -7.48 5.46
N LEU A 106 -6.99 -7.94 4.21
CA LEU A 106 -6.34 -7.17 3.15
C LEU A 106 -7.10 -5.87 2.84
N ALA A 107 -8.41 -5.95 2.70
CA ALA A 107 -9.25 -4.77 2.50
C ALA A 107 -9.10 -3.77 3.67
N SER A 108 -9.07 -4.26 4.92
CA SER A 108 -8.86 -3.43 6.11
C SER A 108 -7.49 -2.73 6.09
N ALA A 109 -6.42 -3.41 5.66
CA ALA A 109 -5.10 -2.82 5.54
C ALA A 109 -5.06 -1.70 4.48
N ILE A 110 -5.73 -1.88 3.35
CA ILE A 110 -5.85 -0.87 2.29
C ILE A 110 -6.65 0.35 2.79
N ILE A 111 -7.83 0.11 3.35
CA ILE A 111 -8.72 1.17 3.89
C ILE A 111 -8.02 1.94 5.02
N GLY A 112 -7.39 1.23 5.95
CA GLY A 112 -6.66 1.84 7.06
C GLY A 112 -5.53 2.75 6.57
N SER A 113 -4.82 2.35 5.51
CA SER A 113 -3.77 3.16 4.91
C SER A 113 -4.31 4.44 4.25
N LEU A 114 -5.43 4.34 3.54
CA LEU A 114 -6.10 5.51 2.94
C LEU A 114 -6.61 6.48 4.02
N LYS A 115 -7.25 5.97 5.07
CA LYS A 115 -7.71 6.78 6.21
C LYS A 115 -6.55 7.49 6.90
N LEU A 116 -5.46 6.78 7.18
CA LEU A 116 -4.28 7.37 7.81
C LEU A 116 -3.65 8.46 6.92
N ALA A 117 -3.63 8.26 5.60
CA ALA A 117 -3.17 9.29 4.67
C ALA A 117 -4.05 10.56 4.73
N GLU A 118 -5.37 10.43 4.85
CA GLU A 118 -6.29 11.57 5.06
C GLU A 118 -6.07 12.23 6.42
N ASP A 119 -5.93 11.46 7.51
CA ASP A 119 -5.67 11.97 8.86
C ASP A 119 -4.35 12.77 8.94
N LEU A 120 -3.35 12.35 8.15
CA LEU A 120 -2.08 13.06 7.99
C LEU A 120 -2.15 14.20 6.94
N ASN A 121 -3.32 14.45 6.37
CA ASN A 121 -3.58 15.49 5.34
C ASN A 121 -2.65 15.35 4.12
N LEU A 122 -2.47 14.12 3.62
CA LEU A 122 -1.62 13.82 2.47
C LEU A 122 -2.41 13.88 1.16
N ASN A 123 -1.71 14.23 0.07
CA ASN A 123 -2.29 14.32 -1.27
C ASN A 123 -1.99 13.09 -2.14
N SER A 124 -0.99 12.30 -1.80
CA SER A 124 -0.57 11.16 -2.62
C SER A 124 -0.05 10.01 -1.77
N ILE A 125 -0.40 8.78 -2.21
CA ILE A 125 0.01 7.55 -1.54
C ILE A 125 0.35 6.48 -2.59
N ALA A 126 1.45 5.73 -2.37
CA ALA A 126 1.83 4.62 -3.22
C ALA A 126 1.81 3.29 -2.45
N PHE A 127 1.15 2.31 -3.04
CA PHE A 127 1.01 0.96 -2.49
C PHE A 127 1.85 -0.06 -3.26
N PRO A 128 2.51 -1.00 -2.59
CA PRO A 128 2.93 -2.26 -3.20
C PRO A 128 1.75 -3.25 -3.23
N ALA A 129 1.95 -4.41 -3.86
CA ALA A 129 1.01 -5.54 -3.77
C ALA A 129 1.08 -6.20 -2.39
N ILE A 130 0.41 -5.63 -1.38
CA ILE A 130 0.43 -6.10 0.00
C ILE A 130 0.09 -7.59 0.07
N SER A 131 0.81 -8.35 0.90
CA SER A 131 0.67 -9.79 1.18
C SER A 131 1.00 -10.74 0.04
N THR A 132 1.27 -10.29 -1.19
CA THR A 132 1.50 -11.18 -2.35
C THR A 132 2.92 -11.76 -2.44
N GLY A 133 3.83 -11.31 -1.60
CA GLY A 133 5.20 -11.81 -1.49
C GLY A 133 5.31 -12.94 -0.47
N ILE A 134 6.09 -12.73 0.60
CA ILE A 134 6.36 -13.72 1.66
C ILE A 134 5.08 -14.25 2.32
N PHE A 135 4.02 -13.44 2.44
CA PHE A 135 2.74 -13.83 3.03
C PHE A 135 1.88 -14.70 2.11
N GLY A 136 2.25 -14.89 0.84
CA GLY A 136 1.69 -15.89 -0.06
C GLY A 136 0.26 -15.65 -0.54
N PHE A 137 -0.32 -14.45 -0.35
CA PHE A 137 -1.66 -14.15 -0.85
C PHE A 137 -1.69 -14.26 -2.39
N PRO A 138 -2.68 -14.96 -3.01
CA PRO A 138 -2.78 -15.11 -4.47
C PRO A 138 -2.85 -13.73 -5.16
N LYS A 139 -1.97 -13.53 -6.15
CA LYS A 139 -1.77 -12.22 -6.79
C LYS A 139 -3.01 -11.70 -7.51
N ASP A 140 -3.71 -12.58 -8.21
CA ASP A 140 -4.96 -12.28 -8.94
C ASP A 140 -6.09 -11.86 -8.00
N ARG A 141 -6.22 -12.57 -6.88
CA ARG A 141 -7.22 -12.26 -5.85
C ARG A 141 -6.89 -10.96 -5.12
N ALA A 142 -5.62 -10.74 -4.79
CA ALA A 142 -5.17 -9.48 -4.19
C ALA A 142 -5.42 -8.30 -5.13
N ALA A 143 -5.07 -8.43 -6.41
CA ALA A 143 -5.27 -7.39 -7.41
C ALA A 143 -6.74 -6.97 -7.53
N ARG A 144 -7.66 -7.93 -7.63
CA ARG A 144 -9.09 -7.66 -7.65
C ARG A 144 -9.55 -6.91 -6.40
N LEU A 145 -9.14 -7.38 -5.22
CA LEU A 145 -9.49 -6.73 -3.95
C LEU A 145 -8.94 -5.30 -3.84
N PHE A 146 -7.76 -5.03 -4.37
CA PHE A 146 -7.20 -3.68 -4.40
C PHE A 146 -8.13 -2.72 -5.14
N PHE A 147 -8.54 -3.04 -6.37
CA PHE A 147 -9.40 -2.16 -7.17
C PHE A 147 -10.79 -2.02 -6.58
N GLU A 148 -11.42 -3.11 -6.16
CA GLU A 148 -12.75 -3.10 -5.52
C GLU A 148 -12.73 -2.26 -4.24
N THR A 149 -11.71 -2.43 -3.38
CA THR A 149 -11.60 -1.73 -2.09
C THR A 149 -11.35 -0.24 -2.28
N ILE A 150 -10.40 0.15 -3.15
CA ILE A 150 -10.09 1.55 -3.42
C ILE A 150 -11.30 2.25 -4.06
N ALA A 151 -11.98 1.59 -5.01
CA ALA A 151 -13.18 2.13 -5.63
C ALA A 151 -14.33 2.32 -4.64
N ALA A 152 -14.57 1.33 -3.78
CA ALA A 152 -15.57 1.42 -2.72
C ALA A 152 -15.27 2.55 -1.72
N TYR A 153 -13.99 2.70 -1.37
CA TYR A 153 -13.52 3.77 -0.49
C TYR A 153 -13.88 5.15 -1.06
N PHE A 154 -13.45 5.47 -2.28
CA PHE A 154 -13.72 6.78 -2.89
C PHE A 154 -15.17 7.00 -3.31
N LYS A 155 -15.96 5.97 -3.50
CA LYS A 155 -17.41 6.08 -3.66
C LYS A 155 -18.09 6.59 -2.39
N GLN A 156 -17.58 6.20 -1.22
CA GLN A 156 -18.10 6.62 0.09
C GLN A 156 -17.48 7.96 0.56
N HIS A 157 -16.22 8.23 0.22
CA HIS A 157 -15.48 9.45 0.60
C HIS A 157 -15.45 10.44 -0.58
N LYS A 158 -16.55 11.17 -0.77
CA LYS A 158 -16.69 12.12 -1.88
C LYS A 158 -15.77 13.32 -1.75
N THR A 159 -15.44 13.71 -0.53
CA THR A 159 -14.41 14.70 -0.20
C THR A 159 -13.23 13.98 0.41
N THR A 160 -12.05 14.20 -0.16
CA THR A 160 -10.79 13.59 0.29
C THR A 160 -9.63 14.54 0.03
N THR A 161 -8.58 14.46 0.83
CA THR A 161 -7.32 15.16 0.55
C THR A 161 -6.49 14.41 -0.50
N ILE A 162 -6.73 13.12 -0.70
CA ILE A 162 -5.96 12.26 -1.59
C ILE A 162 -6.33 12.57 -3.05
N GLN A 163 -5.34 13.05 -3.80
CA GLN A 163 -5.45 13.32 -5.23
C GLN A 163 -4.88 12.20 -6.10
N LEU A 164 -3.92 11.44 -5.55
CA LEU A 164 -3.25 10.35 -6.26
C LEU A 164 -3.11 9.13 -5.37
N VAL A 165 -3.62 8.00 -5.85
CA VAL A 165 -3.29 6.66 -5.36
C VAL A 165 -2.50 5.95 -6.45
N ARG A 166 -1.30 5.48 -6.14
CA ARG A 166 -0.45 4.74 -7.07
C ARG A 166 -0.26 3.32 -6.58
N ILE A 167 -0.39 2.33 -7.47
CA ILE A 167 -0.02 0.94 -7.21
C ILE A 167 1.28 0.69 -7.95
N THR A 168 2.38 0.55 -7.19
CA THR A 168 3.74 0.40 -7.72
C THR A 168 4.16 -1.05 -7.63
N LEU A 169 4.39 -1.67 -8.80
CA LEU A 169 4.64 -3.09 -8.96
C LEU A 169 6.03 -3.31 -9.55
N TYR A 170 6.78 -4.25 -8.97
CA TYR A 170 8.16 -4.49 -9.36
C TYR A 170 8.32 -5.72 -10.26
N ASP A 171 7.78 -6.86 -9.86
CA ASP A 171 7.96 -8.14 -10.55
C ASP A 171 6.86 -8.40 -11.61
N GLN A 172 7.26 -9.08 -12.69
CA GLN A 172 6.38 -9.36 -13.82
C GLN A 172 5.12 -10.18 -13.47
N PRO A 173 5.19 -11.26 -12.66
CA PRO A 173 3.99 -12.02 -12.32
C PRO A 173 2.95 -11.19 -11.56
N THR A 174 3.37 -10.30 -10.66
CA THR A 174 2.47 -9.40 -9.93
C THR A 174 1.90 -8.34 -10.89
N LEU A 175 2.74 -7.82 -11.76
CA LEU A 175 2.34 -6.85 -12.77
C LEU A 175 1.23 -7.37 -13.68
N ILE A 176 1.40 -8.58 -14.24
CA ILE A 176 0.40 -9.22 -15.11
C ILE A 176 -0.93 -9.38 -14.36
N ALA A 177 -0.92 -9.93 -13.14
CA ALA A 177 -2.12 -10.13 -12.36
C ALA A 177 -2.88 -8.81 -12.08
N PHE A 178 -2.14 -7.73 -11.78
CA PHE A 178 -2.76 -6.42 -11.51
C PHE A 178 -3.28 -5.75 -12.78
N ILE A 179 -2.60 -5.87 -13.92
CA ILE A 179 -3.08 -5.33 -15.20
C ILE A 179 -4.34 -6.06 -15.65
N ASP A 180 -4.36 -7.39 -15.59
CA ASP A 180 -5.54 -8.19 -15.96
C ASP A 180 -6.75 -7.85 -15.08
N ALA A 181 -6.53 -7.76 -13.76
CA ALA A 181 -7.59 -7.35 -12.82
C ALA A 181 -8.06 -5.91 -13.07
N PHE A 182 -7.15 -4.98 -13.41
CA PHE A 182 -7.51 -3.60 -13.73
C PHE A 182 -8.37 -3.50 -14.98
N LEU A 183 -8.01 -4.21 -16.04
CA LEU A 183 -8.78 -4.23 -17.29
C LEU A 183 -10.18 -4.82 -17.06
N THR A 184 -10.26 -5.93 -16.34
CA THR A 184 -11.53 -6.55 -15.94
C THR A 184 -12.39 -5.59 -15.10
N TRP A 185 -11.81 -4.97 -14.08
CA TRP A 185 -12.51 -4.05 -13.20
C TRP A 185 -13.01 -2.80 -13.96
N LYS A 186 -12.18 -2.24 -14.83
CA LYS A 186 -12.46 -0.98 -15.53
C LYS A 186 -13.38 -1.15 -16.72
N TYR A 187 -13.28 -2.25 -17.48
CA TYR A 187 -13.94 -2.44 -18.76
C TYR A 187 -14.89 -3.64 -18.80
N GLY A 188 -14.88 -4.52 -17.79
CA GLY A 188 -15.71 -5.71 -17.71
C GLY A 188 -15.29 -6.83 -18.65
N VAL A 189 -14.00 -6.88 -19.05
CA VAL A 189 -13.44 -7.86 -20.00
C VAL A 189 -12.52 -8.85 -19.32
#